data_9e1e0f55a5c13c8907442e7f6e1c5a83
#
_entry.id   9e1e0f55a5c13c8907442e7f6e1c5a83
#
_cell.length_a   1.000
_cell.length_b   1.000
_cell.length_c   1.000
_cell.angle_alpha   90.00
_cell.angle_beta   90.00
_cell.angle_gamma   90.00
#
_symmetry.space_group_name_H-M   'P 1'
#
loop_
_entity.id
_entity.type
_entity.pdbx_description
1 polymer ?
#
loop_
_entity_poly.entity_id
_entity_poly.type
_entity_poly.pdbx_seq_one_letter_code
_entity_poly.pdbx_strand_id
1 'polypeptide(L)'
;MRSVKRQMIRMVGAALLALASSAAAQPLQRGIETRIVAELNRARADPGAYAAELRRYRTLYRGRIVWTPGNPVGLRTQEGTAAVDEAIRFLAAQAALPPLTDTRLLARAAGDHAADQERSGLQGHGGRDGSSPAERIRRRGGGIYAGTGEVIAYGPTDAASVVRELIIDDGVPDRGHRRLMFSPRFRAAGAACRPHRGWRTVCVMDFSTSPDGR
;
A
#
# COMPACT_ATOMS: atom_id res chain seq x y z
N MET A 1 7.94 24.56 80.41
CA MET A 1 8.70 25.08 79.26
C MET A 1 9.29 23.87 78.50
N ARG A 2 8.67 23.38 77.47
CA ARG A 2 9.25 22.38 76.57
C ARG A 2 8.99 22.79 75.08
N SER A 3 10.06 23.15 74.43
CA SER A 3 10.08 23.58 73.03
C SER A 3 9.82 22.40 72.08
N VAL A 4 8.80 22.52 71.19
CA VAL A 4 8.49 21.57 70.15
C VAL A 4 9.18 22.04 68.85
N LYS A 5 10.24 21.36 68.44
CA LYS A 5 10.90 21.58 67.16
C LYS A 5 10.00 21.01 66.05
N ARG A 6 9.50 21.88 65.16
CA ARG A 6 8.84 21.48 63.90
C ARG A 6 9.88 21.00 62.90
N GLN A 7 9.84 19.74 62.57
CA GLN A 7 10.59 19.15 61.46
C GLN A 7 9.82 19.40 60.14
N MET A 8 10.42 20.21 59.27
CA MET A 8 9.93 20.49 57.92
C MET A 8 10.39 19.35 56.99
N ILE A 9 9.43 18.50 56.59
CA ILE A 9 9.66 17.46 55.57
C ILE A 9 9.65 18.13 54.20
N ARG A 10 10.81 18.20 53.53
CA ARG A 10 10.91 18.60 52.14
C ARG A 10 10.47 17.43 51.28
N MET A 11 9.30 17.52 50.63
CA MET A 11 8.93 16.63 49.55
C MET A 11 9.71 17.03 48.30
N VAL A 12 10.62 16.15 47.85
CA VAL A 12 11.26 16.24 46.56
C VAL A 12 10.30 15.60 45.59
N GLY A 13 9.57 16.41 44.83
CA GLY A 13 8.75 15.96 43.72
C GLY A 13 9.61 15.55 42.53
N ALA A 14 9.73 14.26 42.30
CA ALA A 14 10.33 13.75 41.07
C ALA A 14 9.34 13.95 39.91
N ALA A 15 9.55 14.94 39.08
CA ALA A 15 8.82 15.12 37.84
C ALA A 15 9.30 14.03 36.83
N LEU A 16 8.46 13.01 36.63
CA LEU A 16 8.63 12.06 35.51
C LEU A 16 8.30 12.80 34.20
N LEU A 17 9.31 13.22 33.48
CA LEU A 17 9.16 13.60 32.06
C LEU A 17 8.84 12.34 31.27
N ALA A 18 7.57 12.16 30.92
CA ALA A 18 7.15 11.18 29.91
C ALA A 18 7.68 11.66 28.53
N LEU A 19 8.78 11.08 28.07
CA LEU A 19 9.22 11.21 26.70
C LEU A 19 8.20 10.51 25.79
N ALA A 20 7.26 11.29 25.25
CA ALA A 20 6.41 10.84 24.17
C ALA A 20 7.30 10.60 22.93
N SER A 21 7.73 9.35 22.71
CA SER A 21 8.33 8.94 21.44
C SER A 21 7.27 9.11 20.35
N SER A 22 7.32 10.22 19.64
CA SER A 22 6.64 10.35 18.37
C SER A 22 7.22 9.30 17.43
N ALA A 23 6.46 8.27 17.12
CA ALA A 23 6.82 7.32 16.06
C ALA A 23 6.94 8.13 14.76
N ALA A 24 8.16 8.49 14.40
CA ALA A 24 8.43 9.23 13.18
C ALA A 24 7.90 8.40 12.00
N ALA A 25 6.99 9.00 11.24
CA ALA A 25 6.44 8.37 10.04
C ALA A 25 7.60 8.00 9.12
N GLN A 26 7.73 6.74 8.76
CA GLN A 26 8.78 6.30 7.84
C GLN A 26 8.61 7.02 6.50
N PRO A 27 9.66 7.65 5.96
CA PRO A 27 9.59 8.33 4.68
C PRO A 27 9.36 7.32 3.55
N LEU A 28 8.74 7.77 2.45
CA LEU A 28 8.65 7.00 1.21
C LEU A 28 10.03 6.54 0.76
N GLN A 29 10.17 5.25 0.45
CA GLN A 29 11.42 4.68 -0.02
C GLN A 29 11.75 5.25 -1.41
N ARG A 30 12.98 5.75 -1.61
CA ARG A 30 13.41 6.27 -2.92
C ARG A 30 13.28 5.20 -4.00
N GLY A 31 12.71 5.58 -5.17
CA GLY A 31 12.51 4.67 -6.30
C GLY A 31 11.51 3.56 -6.00
N ILE A 32 10.55 3.79 -5.09
CA ILE A 32 9.52 2.83 -4.75
C ILE A 32 8.69 2.44 -5.97
N GLU A 33 8.46 3.37 -6.89
CA GLU A 33 7.58 3.21 -8.04
C GLU A 33 8.01 2.07 -8.96
N THR A 34 9.29 2.06 -9.38
CA THR A 34 9.85 0.99 -10.23
C THR A 34 9.90 -0.35 -9.49
N ARG A 35 10.10 -0.32 -8.17
CA ARG A 35 10.10 -1.53 -7.34
C ARG A 35 8.70 -2.12 -7.19
N ILE A 36 7.62 -1.31 -7.23
CA ILE A 36 6.24 -1.82 -7.15
C ILE A 36 5.94 -2.72 -8.36
N VAL A 37 6.26 -2.26 -9.58
CA VAL A 37 6.06 -3.08 -10.79
C VAL A 37 6.95 -4.33 -10.77
N ALA A 38 8.20 -4.21 -10.34
CA ALA A 38 9.11 -5.34 -10.20
C ALA A 38 8.60 -6.36 -9.16
N GLU A 39 8.10 -5.90 -8.02
CA GLU A 39 7.53 -6.75 -6.97
C GLU A 39 6.25 -7.46 -7.44
N LEU A 40 5.37 -6.77 -8.16
CA LEU A 40 4.22 -7.40 -8.78
C LEU A 40 4.65 -8.46 -9.80
N ASN A 41 5.64 -8.18 -10.62
CA ASN A 41 6.18 -9.14 -11.59
C ASN A 41 6.76 -10.37 -10.91
N ARG A 42 7.42 -10.21 -9.76
CA ARG A 42 7.89 -11.34 -8.93
C ARG A 42 6.72 -12.21 -8.47
N ALA A 43 5.64 -11.59 -7.95
CA ALA A 43 4.45 -12.31 -7.53
C ALA A 43 3.74 -13.01 -8.70
N ARG A 44 3.72 -12.41 -9.89
CA ARG A 44 3.14 -12.99 -11.11
C ARG A 44 3.96 -14.14 -11.65
N ALA A 45 5.29 -14.06 -11.58
CA ALA A 45 6.19 -15.10 -12.07
C ALA A 45 6.19 -16.36 -11.19
N ASP A 46 6.09 -16.21 -9.88
CA ASP A 46 6.03 -17.31 -8.93
C ASP A 46 4.98 -17.05 -7.83
N PRO A 47 3.69 -17.24 -8.15
CA PRO A 47 2.63 -17.06 -7.16
C PRO A 47 2.75 -18.03 -5.98
N GLY A 48 3.30 -19.22 -6.20
CA GLY A 48 3.50 -20.23 -5.16
C GLY A 48 4.51 -19.77 -4.11
N ALA A 49 5.65 -19.22 -4.52
CA ALA A 49 6.62 -18.62 -3.62
C ALA A 49 6.02 -17.43 -2.87
N TYR A 50 5.25 -16.58 -3.55
CA TYR A 50 4.56 -15.47 -2.91
C TYR A 50 3.52 -15.93 -1.88
N ALA A 51 2.79 -17.02 -2.15
CA ALA A 51 1.90 -17.66 -1.17
C ALA A 51 2.66 -18.13 0.09
N ALA A 52 3.89 -18.65 -0.08
CA ALA A 52 4.72 -19.04 1.05
C ALA A 52 5.16 -17.83 1.90
N GLU A 53 5.41 -16.69 1.27
CA GLU A 53 5.68 -15.43 1.98
C GLU A 53 4.44 -14.94 2.76
N LEU A 54 3.25 -15.00 2.16
CA LEU A 54 2.02 -14.65 2.86
C LEU A 54 1.73 -15.59 4.04
N ARG A 55 2.11 -16.88 4.00
CA ARG A 55 2.01 -17.78 5.16
C ARG A 55 2.88 -17.28 6.32
N ARG A 56 4.09 -16.81 6.04
CA ARG A 56 4.95 -16.18 7.06
C ARG A 56 4.35 -14.85 7.58
N TYR A 57 3.87 -14.01 6.69
CA TYR A 57 3.19 -12.75 7.07
C TYR A 57 1.97 -12.98 7.96
N ARG A 58 1.19 -14.03 7.68
CA ARG A 58 0.03 -14.43 8.46
C ARG A 58 0.37 -14.70 9.95
N THR A 59 1.57 -15.19 10.26
CA THR A 59 1.98 -15.44 11.65
C THR A 59 2.14 -14.19 12.50
N LEU A 60 2.22 -13.01 11.84
CA LEU A 60 2.32 -11.73 12.52
C LEU A 60 0.97 -11.20 13.03
N TYR A 61 -0.13 -11.89 12.73
CA TYR A 61 -1.46 -11.48 13.18
C TYR A 61 -1.75 -11.92 14.62
N ARG A 62 -2.48 -11.05 15.33
CA ARG A 62 -3.15 -11.34 16.60
C ARG A 62 -4.59 -10.82 16.44
N GLY A 63 -5.52 -11.72 16.16
CA GLY A 63 -6.90 -11.35 15.80
C GLY A 63 -6.92 -10.53 14.50
N ARG A 64 -7.46 -9.32 14.58
CA ARG A 64 -7.51 -8.38 13.44
C ARG A 64 -6.36 -7.39 13.39
N ILE A 65 -5.32 -7.56 14.19
CA ILE A 65 -4.16 -6.67 14.19
C ILE A 65 -2.96 -7.45 13.68
N VAL A 66 -2.26 -6.88 12.69
CA VAL A 66 -0.97 -7.40 12.22
C VAL A 66 0.17 -6.55 12.78
N TRP A 67 1.18 -7.23 13.32
CA TRP A 67 2.35 -6.63 13.95
C TRP A 67 3.58 -6.86 13.07
N THR A 68 3.93 -5.86 12.27
CA THR A 68 5.11 -5.93 11.39
C THR A 68 6.33 -5.30 12.07
N PRO A 69 7.55 -5.75 11.75
CA PRO A 69 8.76 -5.07 12.21
C PRO A 69 8.73 -3.57 11.90
N GLY A 70 9.09 -2.75 12.89
CA GLY A 70 9.04 -1.28 12.74
C GLY A 70 7.68 -0.63 12.95
N ASN A 71 6.62 -1.41 13.20
CA ASN A 71 5.30 -0.89 13.56
C ASN A 71 4.89 -1.36 14.97
N PRO A 72 5.26 -0.62 16.03
CA PRO A 72 5.00 -1.03 17.40
C PRO A 72 3.54 -0.94 17.84
N VAL A 73 2.69 -0.26 17.07
CA VAL A 73 1.25 -0.13 17.37
C VAL A 73 0.38 -1.13 16.62
N GLY A 74 0.97 -1.86 15.66
CA GLY A 74 0.24 -2.75 14.78
C GLY A 74 -0.66 -2.03 13.76
N LEU A 75 -1.16 -2.78 12.79
CA LEU A 75 -2.12 -2.30 11.81
C LEU A 75 -3.43 -3.09 12.01
N ARG A 76 -4.52 -2.37 12.25
CA ARG A 76 -5.86 -2.98 12.33
C ARG A 76 -6.36 -3.27 10.92
N THR A 77 -6.79 -4.50 10.70
CA THR A 77 -7.39 -4.98 9.46
C THR A 77 -8.90 -5.21 9.64
N GLN A 78 -9.64 -5.30 8.53
CA GLN A 78 -11.09 -5.50 8.56
C GLN A 78 -11.47 -6.98 8.76
N GLU A 79 -10.78 -7.88 8.06
CA GLU A 79 -11.10 -9.31 8.00
C GLU A 79 -10.10 -10.19 8.78
N GLY A 80 -8.99 -9.60 9.26
CA GLY A 80 -7.94 -10.33 9.96
C GLY A 80 -7.25 -11.34 9.05
N THR A 81 -7.02 -12.54 9.56
CA THR A 81 -6.34 -13.59 8.78
C THR A 81 -7.20 -14.17 7.66
N ALA A 82 -8.52 -13.94 7.62
CA ALA A 82 -9.40 -14.51 6.61
C ALA A 82 -9.03 -14.05 5.19
N ALA A 83 -8.79 -12.74 4.99
CA ALA A 83 -8.36 -12.20 3.70
C ALA A 83 -6.98 -12.73 3.28
N VAL A 84 -6.06 -12.89 4.25
CA VAL A 84 -4.73 -13.46 4.00
C VAL A 84 -4.84 -14.93 3.58
N ASP A 85 -5.65 -15.72 4.27
CA ASP A 85 -5.87 -17.15 3.98
C ASP A 85 -6.49 -17.33 2.58
N GLU A 86 -7.40 -16.43 2.20
CA GLU A 86 -7.98 -16.41 0.86
C GLU A 86 -6.93 -16.06 -0.21
N ALA A 87 -6.10 -15.04 0.04
CA ALA A 87 -5.00 -14.67 -0.86
C ALA A 87 -3.99 -15.80 -1.05
N ILE A 88 -3.66 -16.53 0.03
CA ILE A 88 -2.78 -17.72 -0.03
C ILE A 88 -3.39 -18.82 -0.90
N ARG A 89 -4.68 -19.11 -0.75
CA ARG A 89 -5.37 -20.10 -1.60
C ARG A 89 -5.40 -19.69 -3.06
N PHE A 90 -5.73 -18.42 -3.33
CA PHE A 90 -5.71 -17.87 -4.68
C PHE A 90 -4.34 -18.03 -5.34
N LEU A 91 -3.27 -17.59 -4.67
CA LEU A 91 -1.91 -17.67 -5.20
C LEU A 91 -1.44 -19.12 -5.38
N ALA A 92 -1.82 -20.02 -4.50
CA ALA A 92 -1.46 -21.44 -4.61
C ALA A 92 -2.11 -22.13 -5.84
N ALA A 93 -3.25 -21.61 -6.30
CA ALA A 93 -3.95 -22.11 -7.49
C ALA A 93 -3.62 -21.31 -8.77
N GLN A 94 -2.98 -20.14 -8.63
CA GLN A 94 -2.68 -19.24 -9.74
C GLN A 94 -1.50 -19.74 -10.54
N ALA A 95 -1.69 -19.92 -11.84
CA ALA A 95 -0.57 -20.19 -12.75
C ALA A 95 0.35 -18.96 -12.89
N ALA A 96 1.63 -19.20 -13.14
CA ALA A 96 2.57 -18.13 -13.45
C ALA A 96 2.11 -17.32 -14.67
N LEU A 97 2.32 -16.00 -14.62
CA LEU A 97 1.96 -15.06 -15.67
C LEU A 97 3.21 -14.34 -16.22
N PRO A 98 3.20 -13.96 -17.49
CA PRO A 98 4.26 -13.13 -18.05
C PRO A 98 4.43 -11.82 -17.27
N PRO A 99 5.65 -11.27 -17.22
CA PRO A 99 5.90 -9.98 -16.60
C PRO A 99 5.18 -8.86 -17.36
N LEU A 100 4.78 -7.85 -16.62
CA LEU A 100 4.29 -6.57 -17.15
C LEU A 100 5.48 -5.70 -17.52
N THR A 101 5.41 -5.02 -18.66
CA THR A 101 6.37 -3.99 -19.02
C THR A 101 6.16 -2.76 -18.13
N ASP A 102 7.21 -2.30 -17.46
CA ASP A 102 7.16 -1.01 -16.73
C ASP A 102 7.26 0.14 -17.73
N THR A 103 6.22 0.97 -17.83
CA THR A 103 6.17 2.06 -18.81
C THR A 103 6.07 3.43 -18.15
N ARG A 104 6.87 4.38 -18.68
CA ARG A 104 6.82 5.78 -18.23
C ARG A 104 5.47 6.43 -18.50
N LEU A 105 4.76 5.99 -19.52
CA LEU A 105 3.44 6.53 -19.86
C LEU A 105 2.45 6.27 -18.72
N LEU A 106 2.34 5.00 -18.30
CA LEU A 106 1.44 4.61 -17.21
C LEU A 106 1.90 5.19 -15.86
N ALA A 107 3.21 5.21 -15.60
CA ALA A 107 3.74 5.85 -14.40
C ALA A 107 3.42 7.34 -14.31
N ARG A 108 3.38 8.07 -15.46
CA ARG A 108 2.96 9.47 -15.47
C ARG A 108 1.48 9.64 -15.25
N ALA A 109 0.64 8.78 -15.82
CA ALA A 109 -0.81 8.81 -15.59
C ALA A 109 -1.15 8.52 -14.12
N ALA A 110 -0.55 7.48 -13.55
CA ALA A 110 -0.63 7.18 -12.12
C ALA A 110 -0.13 8.38 -11.26
N GLY A 111 0.95 9.04 -11.70
CA GLY A 111 1.51 10.22 -11.03
C GLY A 111 0.57 11.42 -11.02
N ASP A 112 -0.21 11.63 -12.07
CA ASP A 112 -1.23 12.69 -12.12
C ASP A 112 -2.29 12.46 -11.03
N HIS A 113 -2.75 11.21 -10.92
CA HIS A 113 -3.78 10.88 -9.93
C HIS A 113 -3.23 10.90 -8.50
N ALA A 114 -2.05 10.34 -8.27
CA ALA A 114 -1.41 10.40 -6.96
C ALA A 114 -1.18 11.86 -6.50
N ALA A 115 -0.73 12.74 -7.42
CA ALA A 115 -0.56 14.17 -7.12
C ALA A 115 -1.89 14.90 -6.91
N ASP A 116 -2.96 14.49 -7.59
CA ASP A 116 -4.30 15.01 -7.34
C ASP A 116 -4.80 14.65 -5.94
N GLN A 117 -4.63 13.40 -5.53
CA GLN A 117 -5.00 12.92 -4.19
C GLN A 117 -4.13 13.52 -3.07
N GLU A 118 -2.83 13.74 -3.31
CA GLU A 118 -1.95 14.46 -2.37
C GLU A 118 -2.50 15.85 -2.05
N ARG A 119 -2.93 16.60 -3.08
CA ARG A 119 -3.47 17.96 -2.92
C ARG A 119 -4.87 17.98 -2.31
N SER A 120 -5.72 17.06 -2.74
CA SER A 120 -7.14 17.04 -2.36
C SER A 120 -7.42 16.30 -1.05
N GLY A 121 -6.64 15.27 -0.74
CA GLY A 121 -6.94 14.31 0.33
C GLY A 121 -8.11 13.37 0.00
N LEU A 122 -8.63 13.41 -1.24
CA LEU A 122 -9.69 12.51 -1.70
C LEU A 122 -9.14 11.10 -1.95
N GLN A 123 -10.04 10.13 -1.97
CA GLN A 123 -9.75 8.72 -2.23
C GLN A 123 -10.54 8.22 -3.44
N GLY A 124 -10.13 7.07 -3.97
CA GLY A 124 -10.82 6.40 -5.07
C GLY A 124 -10.24 6.75 -6.44
N HIS A 125 -10.91 6.28 -7.48
CA HIS A 125 -10.39 6.27 -8.86
C HIS A 125 -10.72 7.55 -9.65
N GLY A 126 -11.67 8.34 -9.21
CA GLY A 126 -12.07 9.59 -9.86
C GLY A 126 -11.11 10.74 -9.55
N GLY A 127 -10.67 11.47 -10.58
CA GLY A 127 -9.93 12.73 -10.40
C GLY A 127 -10.85 13.87 -9.95
N ARG A 128 -10.31 14.92 -9.33
CA ARG A 128 -11.08 16.14 -8.99
C ARG A 128 -11.71 16.82 -10.20
N ASP A 129 -11.10 16.65 -11.37
CA ASP A 129 -11.61 17.15 -12.64
C ASP A 129 -12.62 16.19 -13.29
N GLY A 130 -13.07 15.15 -12.58
CA GLY A 130 -13.96 14.10 -13.06
C GLY A 130 -13.28 13.05 -13.94
N SER A 131 -11.96 13.11 -14.14
CA SER A 131 -11.27 12.17 -15.01
C SER A 131 -11.25 10.76 -14.45
N SER A 132 -11.49 9.80 -15.34
CA SER A 132 -11.27 8.37 -15.10
C SER A 132 -9.80 7.99 -15.29
N PRO A 133 -9.37 6.80 -14.81
CA PRO A 133 -8.03 6.25 -15.11
C PRO A 133 -7.73 6.21 -16.61
N ALA A 134 -8.69 5.74 -17.41
CA ALA A 134 -8.55 5.66 -18.87
C ALA A 134 -8.30 7.04 -19.50
N GLU A 135 -8.98 8.08 -19.02
CA GLU A 135 -8.77 9.44 -19.53
C GLU A 135 -7.40 9.99 -19.16
N ARG A 136 -6.91 9.73 -17.95
CA ARG A 136 -5.56 10.12 -17.53
C ARG A 136 -4.49 9.43 -18.39
N ILE A 137 -4.65 8.13 -18.63
CA ILE A 137 -3.76 7.35 -19.51
C ILE A 137 -3.77 7.92 -20.94
N ARG A 138 -4.96 8.22 -21.50
CA ARG A 138 -5.09 8.84 -22.85
C ARG A 138 -4.43 10.22 -22.92
N ARG A 139 -4.59 11.06 -21.91
CA ARG A 139 -3.91 12.38 -21.84
C ARG A 139 -2.39 12.27 -21.87
N ARG A 140 -1.84 11.12 -21.44
CA ARG A 140 -0.39 10.82 -21.49
C ARG A 140 0.05 10.10 -22.76
N GLY A 141 -0.84 9.92 -23.74
CA GLY A 141 -0.57 9.27 -25.02
C GLY A 141 -0.94 7.80 -25.09
N GLY A 142 -1.74 7.31 -24.14
CA GLY A 142 -2.30 5.95 -24.16
C GLY A 142 -3.30 5.75 -25.29
N GLY A 143 -3.34 4.51 -25.82
CA GLY A 143 -4.22 4.14 -26.92
C GLY A 143 -5.70 4.14 -26.53
N ILE A 144 -6.54 4.57 -27.46
CA ILE A 144 -8.00 4.62 -27.25
C ILE A 144 -8.66 3.23 -27.25
N TYR A 145 -8.01 2.23 -27.82
CA TYR A 145 -8.50 0.85 -27.88
C TYR A 145 -7.88 -0.08 -26.85
N ALA A 146 -6.88 0.39 -26.10
CA ALA A 146 -6.29 -0.41 -25.04
C ALA A 146 -7.24 -0.50 -23.83
N GLY A 147 -7.45 -1.71 -23.33
CA GLY A 147 -8.09 -1.90 -22.03
C GLY A 147 -7.17 -1.38 -20.94
N THR A 148 -7.74 -0.65 -19.97
CA THR A 148 -7.00 -0.05 -18.87
C THR A 148 -7.52 -0.56 -17.54
N GLY A 149 -6.71 -0.46 -16.49
CA GLY A 149 -7.09 -0.73 -15.12
C GLY A 149 -6.27 0.10 -14.16
N GLU A 150 -6.76 0.28 -12.96
CA GLU A 150 -6.06 1.01 -11.90
C GLU A 150 -6.27 0.31 -10.57
N VAL A 151 -5.22 0.25 -9.75
CA VAL A 151 -5.30 -0.12 -8.34
C VAL A 151 -4.64 0.95 -7.48
N ILE A 152 -5.14 1.15 -6.26
CA ILE A 152 -4.66 2.18 -5.35
C ILE A 152 -4.45 1.59 -3.97
N ALA A 153 -3.26 1.81 -3.39
CA ALA A 153 -2.95 1.47 -2.01
C ALA A 153 -2.75 2.74 -1.19
N TYR A 154 -3.26 2.73 0.05
CA TYR A 154 -3.13 3.85 0.99
C TYR A 154 -2.38 3.40 2.24
N GLY A 155 -1.32 4.12 2.60
CA GLY A 155 -0.58 3.88 3.85
C GLY A 155 0.81 3.26 3.70
N PRO A 156 1.02 2.22 2.83
CA PRO A 156 2.33 1.60 2.67
C PRO A 156 3.40 2.55 2.16
N THR A 157 4.64 2.36 2.65
CA THR A 157 5.79 3.19 2.29
C THR A 157 6.90 2.43 1.56
N ASP A 158 6.70 1.14 1.31
CA ASP A 158 7.61 0.28 0.57
C ASP A 158 6.86 -0.61 -0.44
N ALA A 159 7.55 -1.04 -1.48
CA ALA A 159 6.95 -1.74 -2.60
C ALA A 159 6.35 -3.10 -2.23
N ALA A 160 7.01 -3.84 -1.34
CA ALA A 160 6.53 -5.16 -0.90
C ALA A 160 5.22 -5.03 -0.12
N SER A 161 5.10 -4.00 0.73
CA SER A 161 3.86 -3.71 1.46
C SER A 161 2.74 -3.27 0.52
N VAL A 162 3.01 -2.41 -0.47
CA VAL A 162 2.01 -1.98 -1.49
C VAL A 162 1.43 -3.19 -2.21
N VAL A 163 2.29 -4.05 -2.76
CA VAL A 163 1.86 -5.22 -3.54
C VAL A 163 1.16 -6.25 -2.64
N ARG A 164 1.70 -6.50 -1.46
CA ARG A 164 1.11 -7.43 -0.50
C ARG A 164 -0.30 -7.02 -0.09
N GLU A 165 -0.53 -5.75 0.25
CA GLU A 165 -1.83 -5.26 0.67
C GLU A 165 -2.86 -5.34 -0.45
N LEU A 166 -2.49 -4.99 -1.69
CA LEU A 166 -3.35 -5.12 -2.86
C LEU A 166 -3.64 -6.59 -3.23
N ILE A 167 -2.73 -7.52 -2.94
CA ILE A 167 -2.97 -8.96 -3.13
C ILE A 167 -3.87 -9.53 -2.03
N ILE A 168 -3.66 -9.14 -0.77
CA ILE A 168 -4.53 -9.55 0.35
C ILE A 168 -5.92 -8.96 0.16
N ASP A 169 -6.00 -7.70 -0.21
CA ASP A 169 -7.22 -6.99 -0.58
C ASP A 169 -8.25 -6.96 0.57
N ASP A 170 -7.76 -6.70 1.80
CA ASP A 170 -8.54 -6.68 3.03
C ASP A 170 -9.65 -5.62 2.98
N GLY A 171 -10.88 -6.03 3.27
CA GLY A 171 -12.05 -5.14 3.24
C GLY A 171 -12.61 -4.85 1.85
N VAL A 172 -12.11 -5.53 0.79
CA VAL A 172 -12.64 -5.45 -0.58
C VAL A 172 -13.25 -6.81 -0.95
N PRO A 173 -14.57 -6.99 -0.77
CA PRO A 173 -15.20 -8.32 -0.83
C PRO A 173 -15.05 -9.04 -2.17
N ASP A 174 -14.99 -8.29 -3.27
CA ASP A 174 -14.83 -8.84 -4.61
C ASP A 174 -13.37 -9.08 -5.03
N ARG A 175 -12.40 -8.70 -4.18
CA ARG A 175 -10.96 -8.81 -4.44
C ARG A 175 -10.55 -8.19 -5.77
N GLY A 176 -11.10 -7.03 -6.07
CA GLY A 176 -10.93 -6.33 -7.35
C GLY A 176 -9.48 -6.05 -7.68
N HIS A 177 -8.67 -5.59 -6.72
CA HIS A 177 -7.27 -5.28 -6.94
C HIS A 177 -6.47 -6.56 -7.26
N ARG A 178 -6.63 -7.63 -6.48
CA ARG A 178 -5.96 -8.92 -6.72
C ARG A 178 -6.32 -9.49 -8.09
N ARG A 179 -7.63 -9.51 -8.46
CA ARG A 179 -8.06 -10.01 -9.77
C ARG A 179 -7.47 -9.21 -10.92
N LEU A 180 -7.39 -7.88 -10.78
CA LEU A 180 -6.79 -7.03 -11.79
C LEU A 180 -5.30 -7.31 -11.94
N MET A 181 -4.55 -7.35 -10.84
CA MET A 181 -3.10 -7.58 -10.83
C MET A 181 -2.69 -8.94 -11.42
N PHE A 182 -3.53 -9.95 -11.29
CA PHE A 182 -3.31 -11.29 -11.86
C PHE A 182 -4.12 -11.55 -13.14
N SER A 183 -4.66 -10.53 -13.75
CA SER A 183 -5.30 -10.68 -15.06
C SER A 183 -4.26 -10.93 -16.15
N PRO A 184 -4.42 -11.99 -16.98
CA PRO A 184 -3.53 -12.27 -18.09
C PRO A 184 -3.69 -11.27 -19.26
N ARG A 185 -4.72 -10.42 -19.23
CA ARG A 185 -5.00 -9.44 -20.29
C ARG A 185 -4.02 -8.28 -20.27
N PHE A 186 -3.52 -7.89 -19.11
CA PHE A 186 -2.59 -6.76 -18.99
C PHE A 186 -1.17 -7.14 -19.40
N ARG A 187 -0.51 -6.23 -20.11
CA ARG A 187 0.83 -6.37 -20.68
C ARG A 187 1.81 -5.33 -20.12
N ALA A 188 1.30 -4.20 -19.68
CA ALA A 188 2.10 -3.11 -19.13
C ALA A 188 1.51 -2.59 -17.83
N ALA A 189 2.37 -2.02 -16.98
CA ALA A 189 1.99 -1.30 -15.79
C ALA A 189 2.92 -0.09 -15.58
N GLY A 190 2.50 0.81 -14.72
CA GLY A 190 3.34 1.90 -14.24
C GLY A 190 2.79 2.41 -12.92
N ALA A 191 3.66 2.76 -11.98
CA ALA A 191 3.26 3.16 -10.64
C ALA A 191 3.80 4.55 -10.27
N ALA A 192 3.09 5.23 -9.39
CA ALA A 192 3.55 6.45 -8.73
C ALA A 192 3.02 6.53 -7.30
N CYS A 193 3.84 7.06 -6.40
CA CYS A 193 3.45 7.27 -5.00
C CYS A 193 3.64 8.72 -4.59
N ARG A 194 2.77 9.20 -3.69
CA ARG A 194 2.84 10.55 -3.10
C ARG A 194 2.45 10.50 -1.61
N PRO A 195 2.84 11.50 -0.83
CA PRO A 195 2.26 11.71 0.50
C PRO A 195 0.74 11.87 0.40
N HIS A 196 0.02 11.41 1.42
CA HIS A 196 -1.44 11.57 1.50
C HIS A 196 -1.85 12.01 2.91
N ARG A 197 -2.68 13.07 3.01
CA ARG A 197 -3.01 13.71 4.29
C ARG A 197 -3.70 12.77 5.29
N GLY A 198 -4.57 11.88 4.80
CA GLY A 198 -5.32 10.95 5.65
C GLY A 198 -4.62 9.60 5.88
N TRP A 199 -3.67 9.22 5.00
CA TRP A 199 -3.12 7.86 4.96
C TRP A 199 -1.59 7.78 4.90
N ARG A 200 -0.86 8.86 5.17
CA ARG A 200 0.61 8.98 5.00
C ARG A 200 1.03 8.96 3.54
N THR A 201 0.59 7.96 2.80
CA THR A 201 0.95 7.74 1.39
C THR A 201 -0.26 7.31 0.59
N VAL A 202 -0.21 7.58 -0.71
CA VAL A 202 -1.03 6.97 -1.75
C VAL A 202 -0.11 6.45 -2.84
N CYS A 203 -0.30 5.20 -3.24
CA CYS A 203 0.39 4.60 -4.38
C CYS A 203 -0.65 4.16 -5.41
N VAL A 204 -0.58 4.72 -6.59
CA VAL A 204 -1.43 4.41 -7.74
C VAL A 204 -0.64 3.55 -8.71
N MET A 205 -1.24 2.49 -9.25
CA MET A 205 -0.67 1.68 -10.32
C MET A 205 -1.69 1.55 -11.45
N ASP A 206 -1.31 2.04 -12.62
CA ASP A 206 -2.07 1.94 -13.86
C ASP A 206 -1.62 0.75 -14.69
N PHE A 207 -2.56 0.17 -15.43
CA PHE A 207 -2.36 -1.00 -16.29
C PHE A 207 -2.89 -0.75 -17.69
N SER A 208 -2.25 -1.42 -18.69
CA SER A 208 -2.71 -1.43 -20.07
C SER A 208 -2.63 -2.84 -20.66
N THR A 209 -3.58 -3.17 -21.56
CA THR A 209 -3.52 -4.38 -22.36
C THR A 209 -2.51 -4.27 -23.52
N SER A 210 -2.07 -3.07 -23.85
CA SER A 210 -0.96 -2.82 -24.77
C SER A 210 0.39 -2.93 -24.06
N PRO A 211 1.43 -3.52 -24.68
CA PRO A 211 2.73 -3.72 -24.04
C PRO A 211 3.54 -2.44 -23.83
N ASP A 212 3.21 -1.36 -24.53
CA ASP A 212 3.84 -0.03 -24.39
C ASP A 212 2.97 1.01 -23.69
N GLY A 213 1.76 0.58 -23.28
CA GLY A 213 0.78 1.47 -22.63
C GLY A 213 -0.11 2.27 -23.58
N ARG A 214 0.06 2.07 -24.89
CA ARG A 214 -0.64 2.83 -25.96
C ARG A 214 -1.82 2.08 -26.55
#